data_59fd5470a25fd43a1394e0c840555da5
#
_entry.id   59fd5470a25fd43a1394e0c840555da5
#
_cell.length_a   1.000
_cell.length_b   1.000
_cell.length_c   1.000
_cell.angle_alpha   90.00
_cell.angle_beta   90.00
_cell.angle_gamma   90.00
#
_symmetry.space_group_name_H-M   'P 1'
#
loop_
_entity.id
_entity.type
_entity.pdbx_description
1 polymer ?
#
loop_
_entity_poly.entity_id
_entity_poly.type
_entity_poly.pdbx_seq_one_letter_code
_entity_poly.pdbx_strand_id
1 'polypeptide(L)'
;MFFAAALCCIVSAVMVSCGKDNPDTPEPEPTPDPEPEVPVTPKDTVVYAVGQEAVPGKGYYYATIWKDGKRILLSDGSYDAFCNGAYADGETIYIAGCEATGDLVDDGYYEPYHQNVGVIWKFKAGEEDKAEKTVISDGKYSTSPIAVTVADGKVYAAGFDSPDYDRRAILWTDGQPQYLTDGTTDALAYCIYSDGKDVYVGGYVQPASNKQGGIATIWKNGVAQSLTSGNTVAKVNAICVDGGKVYAAGSEKESGGRWKGVLWIDGVAQDFTDYVGTEVTGLYVKDGEYVIEGNMTETNSAKDICPYIWTSAGAQKVAETTLCQGVGLAVAGNDIYVAGNEVAGYDSEYNPINIAYLWKNGVEQELEVEYKNDFSLWGVICAYVEKK
;
A
#
# COMPACT_ATOMS: atom_id res chain seq x y z
N MET A 1 -28.01 1.81 18.49
CA MET A 1 -28.21 1.04 19.74
C MET A 1 -26.88 1.10 20.48
N PHE A 2 -26.85 1.86 21.57
CA PHE A 2 -25.61 2.15 22.29
C PHE A 2 -25.14 0.92 23.06
N PHE A 3 -23.86 0.52 22.92
CA PHE A 3 -23.19 -0.36 23.86
C PHE A 3 -22.25 0.45 24.72
N ALA A 4 -22.64 0.57 26.00
CA ALA A 4 -21.81 1.14 27.03
C ALA A 4 -20.81 0.08 27.51
N ALA A 5 -19.52 0.38 27.43
CA ALA A 5 -18.49 -0.43 28.05
C ALA A 5 -18.51 -0.24 29.56
N ALA A 6 -18.77 -1.30 30.30
CA ALA A 6 -18.71 -1.33 31.75
C ALA A 6 -17.24 -1.47 32.21
N LEU A 7 -16.76 -0.42 32.87
CA LEU A 7 -15.47 -0.40 33.57
C LEU A 7 -15.60 -1.25 34.84
N CYS A 8 -14.93 -2.39 34.88
CA CYS A 8 -14.88 -3.28 36.05
C CYS A 8 -13.72 -2.84 36.97
N CYS A 9 -14.04 -2.05 38.00
CA CYS A 9 -13.11 -1.73 39.06
C CYS A 9 -12.90 -2.96 39.98
N ILE A 10 -11.74 -3.59 39.94
CA ILE A 10 -11.33 -4.59 40.91
C ILE A 10 -10.77 -3.84 42.13
N VAL A 11 -11.55 -3.81 43.20
CA VAL A 11 -11.10 -3.35 44.51
C VAL A 11 -10.40 -4.52 45.19
N SER A 12 -9.06 -4.47 45.27
CA SER A 12 -8.27 -5.39 46.08
C SER A 12 -8.32 -4.96 47.55
N ALA A 13 -9.03 -5.74 48.36
CA ALA A 13 -9.02 -5.56 49.80
C ALA A 13 -7.67 -5.97 50.39
N VAL A 14 -6.95 -5.00 50.96
CA VAL A 14 -5.73 -5.26 51.74
C VAL A 14 -6.15 -5.72 53.11
N MET A 15 -5.87 -6.98 53.45
CA MET A 15 -5.95 -7.49 54.82
C MET A 15 -4.71 -7.07 55.58
N VAL A 16 -4.88 -6.18 56.54
CA VAL A 16 -3.82 -5.81 57.48
C VAL A 16 -3.67 -6.94 58.51
N SER A 17 -2.56 -7.68 58.41
CA SER A 17 -2.11 -8.59 59.48
C SER A 17 -1.11 -7.86 60.38
N CYS A 18 -1.46 -7.68 61.65
CA CYS A 18 -0.53 -7.24 62.69
C CYS A 18 0.51 -8.32 62.98
N GLY A 19 1.74 -8.10 62.57
CA GLY A 19 2.90 -8.96 62.90
C GLY A 19 4.10 -8.10 63.28
N LYS A 20 4.55 -8.29 64.47
CA LYS A 20 5.69 -7.78 65.24
C LYS A 20 6.85 -7.15 64.51
N ASP A 21 7.23 -5.95 64.99
CA ASP A 21 8.40 -5.15 64.61
C ASP A 21 9.69 -5.97 64.54
N ASN A 22 10.36 -5.97 63.40
CA ASN A 22 11.73 -6.42 63.21
C ASN A 22 12.57 -5.19 62.80
N PRO A 23 13.58 -4.74 63.59
CA PRO A 23 14.22 -3.43 63.36
C PRO A 23 15.30 -3.36 62.30
N ASP A 24 15.41 -4.35 61.38
CA ASP A 24 16.47 -4.40 60.36
C ASP A 24 15.97 -4.51 58.90
N THR A 25 14.82 -3.90 58.58
CA THR A 25 14.41 -3.79 57.18
C THR A 25 14.80 -2.39 56.67
N PRO A 26 15.67 -2.25 55.64
CA PRO A 26 15.94 -0.94 55.05
C PRO A 26 14.65 -0.37 54.45
N GLU A 27 14.41 0.91 54.74
CA GLU A 27 13.30 1.68 54.14
C GLU A 27 13.38 1.58 52.62
N PRO A 28 12.27 1.31 51.89
CA PRO A 28 12.31 1.27 50.46
C PRO A 28 12.68 2.67 49.92
N GLU A 29 13.65 2.72 49.02
CA GLU A 29 14.02 3.95 48.30
C GLU A 29 12.77 4.60 47.70
N PRO A 30 12.63 5.93 47.81
CA PRO A 30 11.50 6.63 47.20
C PRO A 30 11.49 6.32 45.69
N THR A 31 10.36 5.83 45.19
CA THR A 31 10.13 5.71 43.75
C THR A 31 10.36 7.07 43.12
N PRO A 32 11.18 7.17 42.04
CA PRO A 32 11.37 8.44 41.37
C PRO A 32 10.01 8.99 40.92
N ASP A 33 9.82 10.29 41.13
CA ASP A 33 8.63 10.99 40.61
C ASP A 33 8.47 10.68 39.11
N PRO A 34 7.26 10.43 38.64
CA PRO A 34 7.03 10.22 37.20
C PRO A 34 7.57 11.46 36.48
N GLU A 35 8.42 11.24 35.47
CA GLU A 35 8.85 12.32 34.57
C GLU A 35 7.62 13.08 34.09
N PRO A 36 7.68 14.42 34.05
CA PRO A 36 6.56 15.20 33.58
C PRO A 36 6.23 14.77 32.12
N GLU A 37 4.99 14.34 31.91
CA GLU A 37 4.51 14.02 30.56
C GLU A 37 4.77 15.22 29.65
N VAL A 38 5.59 15.02 28.62
CA VAL A 38 5.80 16.03 27.58
C VAL A 38 4.42 16.29 26.93
N PRO A 39 3.95 17.54 26.86
CA PRO A 39 2.67 17.85 26.24
C PRO A 39 2.65 17.31 24.81
N VAL A 40 1.79 16.33 24.53
CA VAL A 40 1.61 15.83 23.16
C VAL A 40 0.88 16.90 22.37
N THR A 41 1.55 17.53 21.42
CA THR A 41 0.94 18.48 20.50
C THR A 41 -0.17 17.77 19.72
N PRO A 42 -1.41 18.29 19.68
CA PRO A 42 -2.46 17.68 18.89
C PRO A 42 -2.05 17.62 17.42
N LYS A 43 -2.19 16.45 16.80
CA LYS A 43 -1.90 16.27 15.37
C LYS A 43 -3.21 16.13 14.60
N ASP A 44 -3.28 16.76 13.43
CA ASP A 44 -4.38 16.53 12.49
C ASP A 44 -3.99 15.40 11.51
N THR A 45 -4.97 14.60 11.14
CA THR A 45 -4.79 13.60 10.08
C THR A 45 -5.05 14.28 8.76
N VAL A 46 -4.09 14.20 7.84
CA VAL A 46 -4.21 14.61 6.44
C VAL A 46 -4.18 13.36 5.58
N VAL A 47 -5.12 13.27 4.63
CA VAL A 47 -5.24 12.10 3.75
C VAL A 47 -4.74 12.45 2.36
N TYR A 48 -3.84 11.63 1.81
CA TYR A 48 -3.39 11.72 0.44
C TYR A 48 -3.84 10.47 -0.33
N ALA A 49 -4.72 10.66 -1.32
CA ALA A 49 -4.94 9.68 -2.37
C ALA A 49 -3.97 9.97 -3.51
N VAL A 50 -3.44 8.94 -4.15
CA VAL A 50 -2.41 9.05 -5.19
C VAL A 50 -2.83 8.30 -6.44
N GLY A 51 -2.53 8.86 -7.62
CA GLY A 51 -2.95 8.25 -8.86
C GLY A 51 -2.61 9.09 -10.09
N GLN A 52 -3.54 9.13 -11.02
CA GLN A 52 -3.40 9.82 -12.30
C GLN A 52 -4.71 10.46 -12.74
N GLU A 53 -4.61 11.50 -13.55
CA GLU A 53 -5.72 12.17 -14.20
C GLU A 53 -5.36 12.51 -15.65
N ALA A 54 -6.30 12.32 -16.58
CA ALA A 54 -6.04 12.58 -18.00
C ALA A 54 -5.69 14.06 -18.28
N VAL A 55 -4.71 14.26 -19.17
CA VAL A 55 -4.37 15.58 -19.69
C VAL A 55 -5.34 15.95 -20.81
N PRO A 56 -6.06 17.09 -20.69
CA PRO A 56 -7.06 17.48 -21.67
C PRO A 56 -6.55 17.48 -23.12
N GLY A 57 -7.16 16.64 -23.97
CA GLY A 57 -6.91 16.63 -25.41
C GLY A 57 -5.53 16.15 -25.86
N LYS A 58 -4.74 15.52 -24.97
CA LYS A 58 -3.39 15.04 -25.30
C LYS A 58 -3.21 13.52 -25.28
N GLY A 59 -4.11 12.75 -24.67
CA GLY A 59 -3.95 11.32 -24.50
C GLY A 59 -2.86 10.91 -23.52
N TYR A 60 -2.40 11.82 -22.66
CA TYR A 60 -1.43 11.61 -21.58
C TYR A 60 -2.09 11.76 -20.22
N TYR A 61 -1.37 11.34 -19.16
CA TYR A 61 -1.83 11.46 -17.78
C TYR A 61 -0.88 12.33 -16.94
N TYR A 62 -1.47 13.12 -16.05
CA TYR A 62 -0.74 13.77 -14.97
C TYR A 62 -0.51 12.79 -13.82
N ALA A 63 0.68 12.76 -13.24
CA ALA A 63 0.87 12.28 -11.88
C ALA A 63 0.12 13.21 -10.93
N THR A 64 -0.92 12.70 -10.27
CA THR A 64 -1.85 13.51 -9.48
C THR A 64 -1.98 12.95 -8.07
N ILE A 65 -2.05 13.85 -7.10
CA ILE A 65 -2.41 13.51 -5.72
C ILE A 65 -3.63 14.31 -5.29
N TRP A 66 -4.40 13.77 -4.36
CA TRP A 66 -5.54 14.47 -3.74
C TRP A 66 -5.31 14.56 -2.24
N LYS A 67 -5.09 15.78 -1.74
CA LYS A 67 -4.95 16.08 -0.32
C LYS A 67 -6.29 16.47 0.26
N ASP A 68 -6.84 15.64 1.15
CA ASP A 68 -8.19 15.85 1.70
C ASP A 68 -9.21 16.17 0.60
N GLY A 69 -9.14 15.42 -0.50
CA GLY A 69 -9.97 15.57 -1.69
C GLY A 69 -9.55 16.66 -2.68
N LYS A 70 -8.61 17.54 -2.34
CA LYS A 70 -8.14 18.62 -3.23
C LYS A 70 -7.04 18.15 -4.17
N ARG A 71 -7.26 18.36 -5.46
CA ARG A 71 -6.35 18.00 -6.55
C ARG A 71 -5.05 18.78 -6.54
N ILE A 72 -3.92 18.10 -6.71
CA ILE A 72 -2.58 18.65 -6.82
C ILE A 72 -1.82 17.87 -7.89
N LEU A 73 -1.25 18.56 -8.88
CA LEU A 73 -0.45 17.95 -9.94
C LEU A 73 1.03 17.89 -9.55
N LEU A 74 1.66 16.73 -9.75
CA LEU A 74 3.10 16.53 -9.55
C LEU A 74 3.89 16.54 -10.86
N SER A 75 3.22 16.48 -12.01
CA SER A 75 3.82 16.57 -13.36
C SER A 75 3.17 17.65 -14.19
N ASP A 76 3.81 18.06 -15.29
CA ASP A 76 3.36 19.15 -16.16
C ASP A 76 2.46 18.71 -17.32
N GLY A 77 2.21 17.39 -17.47
CA GLY A 77 1.40 16.81 -18.55
C GLY A 77 2.03 16.90 -19.93
N SER A 78 3.35 17.06 -20.02
CA SER A 78 4.08 17.03 -21.30
C SER A 78 4.11 15.60 -21.87
N TYR A 79 4.15 14.60 -20.98
CA TYR A 79 4.12 13.17 -21.25
C TYR A 79 3.38 12.45 -20.14
N ASP A 80 3.17 11.14 -20.28
CA ASP A 80 2.57 10.30 -19.25
C ASP A 80 3.35 10.34 -17.95
N ALA A 81 2.65 10.51 -16.85
CA ALA A 81 3.22 10.40 -15.51
C ALA A 81 2.20 9.78 -14.54
N PHE A 82 2.68 8.93 -13.65
CA PHE A 82 1.84 8.11 -12.76
C PHE A 82 2.38 8.14 -11.33
N CYS A 83 1.48 8.29 -10.35
CA CYS A 83 1.75 8.01 -8.94
C CYS A 83 1.27 6.60 -8.63
N ASN A 84 2.18 5.69 -8.25
CA ASN A 84 1.86 4.28 -8.01
C ASN A 84 1.70 3.95 -6.53
N GLY A 85 2.44 4.60 -5.65
CA GLY A 85 2.40 4.36 -4.22
C GLY A 85 2.93 5.52 -3.42
N ALA A 86 2.63 5.54 -2.13
CA ALA A 86 2.99 6.65 -1.25
C ALA A 86 3.36 6.16 0.15
N TYR A 87 4.14 6.98 0.86
CA TYR A 87 4.51 6.77 2.25
C TYR A 87 4.64 8.12 2.98
N ALA A 88 4.21 8.15 4.23
CA ALA A 88 4.36 9.31 5.10
C ALA A 88 5.36 9.01 6.22
N ASP A 89 6.46 9.77 6.27
CA ASP A 89 7.40 9.79 7.39
C ASP A 89 7.22 11.10 8.17
N GLY A 90 6.41 11.02 9.21
CA GLY A 90 5.94 12.21 9.91
C GLY A 90 5.17 13.14 8.98
N GLU A 91 5.66 14.37 8.80
CA GLU A 91 5.09 15.37 7.88
C GLU A 91 5.68 15.28 6.46
N THR A 92 6.69 14.44 6.22
CA THR A 92 7.30 14.29 4.90
C THR A 92 6.60 13.20 4.12
N ILE A 93 6.16 13.55 2.93
CA ILE A 93 5.45 12.66 2.01
C ILE A 93 6.40 12.23 0.90
N TYR A 94 6.39 10.94 0.60
CA TYR A 94 7.13 10.33 -0.49
C TYR A 94 6.15 9.64 -1.42
N ILE A 95 6.26 9.91 -2.72
CA ILE A 95 5.42 9.31 -3.77
C ILE A 95 6.34 8.56 -4.73
N ALA A 96 6.11 7.26 -4.89
CA ALA A 96 6.76 6.45 -5.92
C ALA A 96 5.93 6.47 -7.19
N GLY A 97 6.59 6.56 -8.34
CA GLY A 97 5.90 6.53 -9.61
C GLY A 97 6.85 6.56 -10.80
N CYS A 98 6.31 6.82 -11.96
CA CYS A 98 7.10 6.94 -13.19
C CYS A 98 6.63 8.11 -14.05
N GLU A 99 7.52 8.55 -14.93
CA GLU A 99 7.28 9.62 -15.89
C GLU A 99 7.89 9.22 -17.23
N ALA A 100 7.13 9.38 -18.31
CA ALA A 100 7.63 9.09 -19.63
C ALA A 100 8.65 10.16 -20.07
N THR A 101 9.73 9.71 -20.73
CA THR A 101 10.70 10.63 -21.33
C THR A 101 10.21 11.15 -22.67
N GLY A 102 10.80 12.25 -23.16
CA GLY A 102 10.52 12.75 -24.51
C GLY A 102 11.08 11.86 -25.63
N ASP A 103 11.92 10.88 -25.31
CA ASP A 103 12.56 10.01 -26.25
C ASP A 103 11.63 8.85 -26.64
N LEU A 104 11.49 8.61 -27.96
CA LEU A 104 10.78 7.47 -28.50
C LEU A 104 11.71 6.26 -28.63
N VAL A 105 11.26 5.13 -28.15
CA VAL A 105 11.89 3.83 -28.35
C VAL A 105 11.14 3.08 -29.43
N ASP A 106 11.85 2.64 -30.45
CA ASP A 106 11.36 1.75 -31.52
C ASP A 106 12.05 0.39 -31.37
N ASP A 107 11.32 -0.60 -30.89
CA ASP A 107 11.83 -1.98 -30.74
C ASP A 107 11.53 -2.85 -31.97
N GLY A 108 10.90 -2.28 -32.99
CA GLY A 108 10.57 -2.94 -34.26
C GLY A 108 9.40 -3.93 -34.19
N TYR A 109 8.71 -4.04 -33.04
CA TYR A 109 7.57 -4.93 -32.82
C TYR A 109 6.28 -4.18 -32.56
N TYR A 110 6.35 -3.03 -31.86
CA TYR A 110 5.20 -2.17 -31.54
C TYR A 110 5.36 -0.79 -32.18
N GLU A 111 4.30 0.01 -32.17
CA GLU A 111 4.42 1.44 -32.49
C GLU A 111 5.41 2.08 -31.49
N PRO A 112 6.27 3.00 -31.95
CA PRO A 112 7.22 3.68 -31.08
C PRO A 112 6.54 4.27 -29.83
N TYR A 113 7.10 4.01 -28.66
CA TYR A 113 6.55 4.44 -27.37
C TYR A 113 7.55 5.26 -26.56
N HIS A 114 7.04 6.08 -25.65
CA HIS A 114 7.86 6.81 -24.70
C HIS A 114 8.29 5.89 -23.56
N GLN A 115 9.59 5.90 -23.26
CA GLN A 115 10.14 5.10 -22.18
C GLN A 115 9.90 5.76 -20.83
N ASN A 116 9.46 4.99 -19.84
CA ASN A 116 9.27 5.48 -18.49
C ASN A 116 10.56 5.43 -17.66
N VAL A 117 10.84 6.50 -16.94
CA VAL A 117 11.85 6.53 -15.87
C VAL A 117 11.16 6.48 -14.51
N GLY A 118 11.75 5.73 -13.59
CA GLY A 118 11.28 5.67 -12.21
C GLY A 118 11.62 6.95 -11.45
N VAL A 119 10.66 7.49 -10.72
CA VAL A 119 10.80 8.74 -9.97
C VAL A 119 10.26 8.62 -8.55
N ILE A 120 10.85 9.41 -7.64
CA ILE A 120 10.32 9.68 -6.31
C ILE A 120 10.07 11.17 -6.19
N TRP A 121 8.84 11.57 -5.87
CA TRP A 121 8.52 12.92 -5.42
C TRP A 121 8.54 12.96 -3.90
N LYS A 122 9.07 14.06 -3.35
CA LYS A 122 9.21 14.30 -1.92
C LYS A 122 8.80 15.73 -1.59
N PHE A 123 7.95 15.90 -0.58
CA PHE A 123 7.52 17.21 -0.09
C PHE A 123 7.08 17.14 1.37
N LYS A 124 6.94 18.29 2.03
CA LYS A 124 6.27 18.38 3.34
C LYS A 124 4.79 18.60 3.15
N ALA A 125 3.98 17.99 3.99
CA ALA A 125 2.54 18.24 4.04
C ALA A 125 2.26 19.74 4.26
N GLY A 126 1.52 20.35 3.33
CA GLY A 126 1.29 21.81 3.28
C GLY A 126 2.28 22.59 2.41
N GLU A 127 3.25 21.93 1.79
CA GLU A 127 4.24 22.49 0.87
C GLU A 127 4.31 21.67 -0.43
N GLU A 128 3.17 21.19 -0.91
CA GLU A 128 3.07 20.30 -2.08
C GLU A 128 3.58 20.99 -3.37
N ASP A 129 3.45 22.31 -3.44
CA ASP A 129 3.99 23.17 -4.52
C ASP A 129 5.53 23.21 -4.59
N LYS A 130 6.20 22.70 -3.54
CA LYS A 130 7.67 22.57 -3.45
C LYS A 130 8.14 21.13 -3.62
N ALA A 131 7.32 20.27 -4.22
CA ALA A 131 7.68 18.87 -4.41
C ALA A 131 8.99 18.73 -5.19
N GLU A 132 9.96 18.07 -4.58
CA GLU A 132 11.24 17.70 -5.20
C GLU A 132 11.08 16.38 -5.92
N LYS A 133 11.51 16.31 -7.20
CA LYS A 133 11.49 15.09 -8.01
C LYS A 133 12.90 14.53 -8.15
N THR A 134 13.09 13.26 -7.82
CA THR A 134 14.35 12.52 -7.99
C THR A 134 14.11 11.35 -8.96
N VAL A 135 14.90 11.29 -10.04
CA VAL A 135 14.93 10.13 -10.95
C VAL A 135 15.80 9.05 -10.32
N ILE A 136 15.26 7.82 -10.20
CA ILE A 136 15.94 6.68 -9.55
C ILE A 136 16.27 5.54 -10.52
N SER A 137 16.05 5.72 -11.82
CA SER A 137 16.44 4.78 -12.87
C SER A 137 17.43 5.42 -13.84
N ASP A 138 18.21 4.59 -14.54
CA ASP A 138 19.19 5.04 -15.51
C ASP A 138 18.61 5.36 -16.90
N GLY A 139 17.30 5.17 -17.07
CA GLY A 139 16.60 5.40 -18.33
C GLY A 139 16.87 4.37 -19.42
N LYS A 140 17.61 3.29 -19.11
CA LYS A 140 17.94 2.26 -20.10
C LYS A 140 16.74 1.38 -20.45
N TYR A 141 15.87 1.12 -19.48
CA TYR A 141 14.64 0.33 -19.63
C TYR A 141 13.47 1.04 -18.98
N SER A 142 12.27 0.78 -19.48
CA SER A 142 11.05 1.25 -18.82
C SER A 142 11.02 0.76 -17.37
N THR A 143 10.91 1.70 -16.44
CA THR A 143 11.06 1.45 -15.01
C THR A 143 9.87 2.01 -14.25
N SER A 144 9.30 1.21 -13.36
CA SER A 144 8.15 1.61 -12.54
C SER A 144 8.35 1.22 -11.07
N PRO A 145 8.77 2.14 -10.20
CA PRO A 145 8.62 1.99 -8.76
C PRO A 145 7.13 1.95 -8.40
N ILE A 146 6.71 0.93 -7.63
CA ILE A 146 5.31 0.71 -7.24
C ILE A 146 5.07 1.14 -5.81
N ALA A 147 6.02 0.89 -4.92
CA ALA A 147 5.88 1.18 -3.49
C ALA A 147 7.13 1.88 -2.96
N VAL A 148 6.96 2.67 -1.91
CA VAL A 148 8.02 3.42 -1.22
C VAL A 148 7.86 3.31 0.28
N THR A 149 8.96 3.29 1.02
CA THR A 149 9.01 3.42 2.49
C THR A 149 10.28 4.14 2.90
N VAL A 150 10.31 4.64 4.12
CA VAL A 150 11.47 5.31 4.70
C VAL A 150 11.78 4.69 6.06
N ALA A 151 13.05 4.41 6.29
CA ALA A 151 13.53 3.94 7.58
C ALA A 151 14.97 4.40 7.81
N ASP A 152 15.29 4.84 9.02
CA ASP A 152 16.61 5.36 9.41
C ASP A 152 17.16 6.43 8.45
N GLY A 153 16.28 7.29 7.94
CA GLY A 153 16.61 8.38 7.02
C GLY A 153 16.93 7.93 5.59
N LYS A 154 16.79 6.63 5.26
CA LYS A 154 16.95 6.10 3.91
C LYS A 154 15.61 5.91 3.22
N VAL A 155 15.55 6.24 1.94
CA VAL A 155 14.40 6.02 1.08
C VAL A 155 14.55 4.68 0.36
N TYR A 156 13.58 3.80 0.55
CA TYR A 156 13.50 2.52 -0.14
C TYR A 156 12.32 2.52 -1.08
N ALA A 157 12.50 2.05 -2.31
CA ALA A 157 11.42 1.85 -3.26
C ALA A 157 11.48 0.44 -3.84
N ALA A 158 10.33 -0.14 -4.13
CA ALA A 158 10.22 -1.44 -4.76
C ALA A 158 9.37 -1.34 -6.04
N GLY A 159 9.71 -2.14 -7.04
CA GLY A 159 9.02 -2.14 -8.33
C GLY A 159 9.74 -3.03 -9.33
N PHE A 160 9.79 -2.59 -10.58
CA PHE A 160 10.38 -3.35 -11.67
C PHE A 160 11.01 -2.47 -12.75
N ASP A 161 11.84 -3.07 -13.60
CA ASP A 161 12.15 -2.61 -14.94
C ASP A 161 11.81 -3.70 -15.97
N SER A 162 11.77 -3.32 -17.24
CA SER A 162 11.41 -4.20 -18.35
C SER A 162 12.51 -4.17 -19.41
N PRO A 163 13.61 -4.97 -19.22
CA PRO A 163 14.69 -5.03 -20.21
C PRO A 163 14.27 -5.69 -21.53
N ASP A 164 13.31 -6.59 -21.45
CA ASP A 164 12.68 -7.32 -22.56
C ASP A 164 11.20 -7.54 -22.23
N TYR A 165 10.60 -8.64 -22.63
CA TYR A 165 9.21 -9.01 -22.30
C TYR A 165 9.02 -9.40 -20.84
N ASP A 166 10.08 -9.92 -20.19
CA ASP A 166 10.04 -10.32 -18.79
C ASP A 166 10.56 -9.18 -17.90
N ARG A 167 9.80 -8.84 -16.84
CA ARG A 167 10.14 -7.80 -15.87
C ARG A 167 11.12 -8.34 -14.83
N ARG A 168 11.97 -7.44 -14.31
CA ARG A 168 12.86 -7.75 -13.19
C ARG A 168 12.38 -7.00 -11.95
N ALA A 169 12.18 -7.71 -10.85
CA ALA A 169 11.91 -7.09 -9.57
C ALA A 169 13.15 -6.36 -9.05
N ILE A 170 12.95 -5.14 -8.54
CA ILE A 170 14.04 -4.26 -8.07
C ILE A 170 13.66 -3.66 -6.71
N LEU A 171 14.68 -3.52 -5.85
CA LEU A 171 14.70 -2.70 -4.65
C LEU A 171 15.68 -1.54 -4.89
N TRP A 172 15.23 -0.31 -4.74
CA TRP A 172 16.10 0.88 -4.71
C TRP A 172 16.33 1.30 -3.27
N THR A 173 17.59 1.68 -2.96
CA THR A 173 17.95 2.32 -1.70
C THR A 173 18.61 3.65 -2.03
N ASP A 174 18.02 4.77 -1.61
CA ASP A 174 18.47 6.13 -1.94
C ASP A 174 18.75 6.28 -3.46
N GLY A 175 17.87 5.72 -4.30
CA GLY A 175 17.97 5.74 -5.76
C GLY A 175 18.95 4.71 -6.36
N GLN A 176 19.68 3.94 -5.54
CA GLN A 176 20.60 2.90 -6.05
C GLN A 176 19.87 1.57 -6.20
N PRO A 177 19.83 0.95 -7.40
CA PRO A 177 19.10 -0.27 -7.66
C PRO A 177 19.83 -1.51 -7.13
N GLN A 178 19.06 -2.42 -6.53
CA GLN A 178 19.42 -3.80 -6.26
C GLN A 178 18.43 -4.71 -6.99
N TYR A 179 18.89 -5.46 -7.98
CA TYR A 179 18.05 -6.43 -8.68
C TYR A 179 17.73 -7.61 -7.77
N LEU A 180 16.43 -7.85 -7.55
CA LEU A 180 15.92 -8.97 -6.75
C LEU A 180 15.79 -10.25 -7.59
N THR A 181 15.69 -10.11 -8.93
CA THR A 181 15.67 -11.18 -9.91
C THR A 181 16.58 -10.83 -11.09
N ASP A 182 16.95 -11.83 -11.88
CA ASP A 182 17.89 -11.69 -13.01
C ASP A 182 17.23 -11.37 -14.36
N GLY A 183 15.88 -11.39 -14.42
CA GLY A 183 15.11 -11.14 -15.63
C GLY A 183 15.00 -12.34 -16.57
N THR A 184 15.37 -13.54 -16.13
CA THR A 184 15.16 -14.78 -16.92
C THR A 184 13.73 -15.27 -16.90
N THR A 185 12.93 -14.79 -15.94
CA THR A 185 11.50 -15.00 -15.83
C THR A 185 10.84 -13.73 -15.29
N ASP A 186 9.55 -13.55 -15.58
CA ASP A 186 8.80 -12.39 -15.15
C ASP A 186 8.68 -12.33 -13.62
N ALA A 187 8.97 -11.16 -13.04
CA ALA A 187 8.90 -10.92 -11.61
C ALA A 187 8.52 -9.47 -11.30
N LEU A 188 7.71 -9.29 -10.26
CA LEU A 188 7.32 -7.97 -9.78
C LEU A 188 7.44 -7.86 -8.26
N ALA A 189 7.90 -6.69 -7.82
CA ALA A 189 7.83 -6.24 -6.43
C ALA A 189 6.64 -5.27 -6.29
N TYR A 190 5.61 -5.66 -5.54
CA TYR A 190 4.38 -4.88 -5.38
C TYR A 190 4.35 -4.01 -4.14
N CYS A 191 4.97 -4.46 -3.07
CA CYS A 191 4.90 -3.80 -1.78
C CYS A 191 6.24 -3.81 -1.06
N ILE A 192 6.41 -2.88 -0.14
CA ILE A 192 7.63 -2.72 0.66
C ILE A 192 7.29 -2.27 2.09
N TYR A 193 8.04 -2.75 3.04
CA TYR A 193 8.00 -2.32 4.44
C TYR A 193 9.41 -2.36 5.04
N SER A 194 9.70 -1.48 5.98
CA SER A 194 10.90 -1.55 6.81
C SER A 194 10.54 -1.34 8.28
N ASP A 195 11.12 -2.15 9.15
CA ASP A 195 11.04 -2.01 10.61
C ASP A 195 12.21 -1.20 11.20
N GLY A 196 13.00 -0.52 10.34
CA GLY A 196 14.22 0.21 10.71
C GLY A 196 15.47 -0.67 10.74
N LYS A 197 15.33 -1.99 10.88
CA LYS A 197 16.42 -2.96 10.90
C LYS A 197 16.52 -3.74 9.60
N ASP A 198 15.38 -4.25 9.15
CA ASP A 198 15.28 -5.09 7.95
C ASP A 198 14.31 -4.45 6.94
N VAL A 199 14.56 -4.69 5.65
CA VAL A 199 13.67 -4.28 4.55
C VAL A 199 13.01 -5.52 3.97
N TYR A 200 11.69 -5.46 3.84
CA TYR A 200 10.86 -6.54 3.33
C TYR A 200 10.16 -6.06 2.07
N VAL A 201 10.32 -6.81 0.98
CA VAL A 201 9.64 -6.57 -0.30
C VAL A 201 8.74 -7.76 -0.58
N GLY A 202 7.50 -7.52 -0.95
CA GLY A 202 6.55 -8.55 -1.35
C GLY A 202 6.22 -8.48 -2.83
N GLY A 203 5.96 -9.64 -3.45
CA GLY A 203 5.61 -9.72 -4.86
C GLY A 203 5.48 -11.14 -5.37
N TYR A 204 5.89 -11.37 -6.61
CA TYR A 204 5.94 -12.71 -7.18
C TYR A 204 7.14 -12.90 -8.11
N VAL A 205 7.46 -14.18 -8.34
CA VAL A 205 8.40 -14.65 -9.37
C VAL A 205 7.71 -15.72 -10.19
N GLN A 206 7.75 -15.60 -11.51
CA GLN A 206 7.23 -16.61 -12.40
C GLN A 206 8.17 -17.82 -12.41
N PRO A 207 7.71 -19.07 -12.17
CA PRO A 207 8.57 -20.23 -12.24
C PRO A 207 8.96 -20.54 -13.69
N ALA A 208 10.23 -20.85 -13.96
CA ALA A 208 10.73 -21.19 -15.29
C ALA A 208 10.00 -22.42 -15.89
N SER A 209 9.55 -23.34 -15.04
CA SER A 209 8.82 -24.55 -15.43
C SER A 209 7.34 -24.32 -15.74
N ASN A 210 6.76 -23.20 -15.35
CA ASN A 210 5.35 -22.88 -15.52
C ASN A 210 5.14 -21.40 -15.79
N LYS A 211 5.15 -20.99 -17.04
CA LYS A 211 4.95 -19.60 -17.46
C LYS A 211 3.55 -19.02 -17.17
N GLN A 212 2.62 -19.83 -16.70
CA GLN A 212 1.29 -19.41 -16.23
C GLN A 212 1.19 -19.36 -14.71
N GLY A 213 2.25 -19.81 -14.00
CA GLY A 213 2.33 -19.79 -12.55
C GLY A 213 2.88 -18.49 -11.99
N GLY A 214 2.77 -18.34 -10.69
CA GLY A 214 3.41 -17.28 -9.92
C GLY A 214 3.74 -17.80 -8.53
N ILE A 215 4.97 -17.59 -8.07
CA ILE A 215 5.42 -17.93 -6.72
C ILE A 215 5.29 -16.64 -5.88
N ALA A 216 4.34 -16.62 -4.95
CA ALA A 216 4.29 -15.57 -3.95
C ALA A 216 5.61 -15.53 -3.19
N THR A 217 6.30 -14.40 -3.22
CA THR A 217 7.68 -14.26 -2.74
C THR A 217 7.83 -13.04 -1.85
N ILE A 218 8.56 -13.22 -0.74
CA ILE A 218 9.06 -12.13 0.09
C ILE A 218 10.58 -12.07 -0.10
N TRP A 219 11.13 -10.88 -0.31
CA TRP A 219 12.58 -10.63 -0.23
C TRP A 219 12.86 -9.89 1.07
N LYS A 220 13.59 -10.53 1.97
CA LYS A 220 14.11 -9.89 3.18
C LYS A 220 15.55 -9.45 2.94
N ASN A 221 15.83 -8.15 2.97
CA ASN A 221 17.16 -7.58 2.65
C ASN A 221 17.71 -8.09 1.31
N GLY A 222 16.83 -8.27 0.31
CA GLY A 222 17.17 -8.79 -1.01
C GLY A 222 17.26 -10.32 -1.11
N VAL A 223 17.10 -11.07 -0.01
CA VAL A 223 17.12 -12.54 -0.02
C VAL A 223 15.69 -13.08 -0.16
N ALA A 224 15.43 -13.85 -1.22
CA ALA A 224 14.12 -14.37 -1.56
C ALA A 224 13.71 -15.52 -0.63
N GLN A 225 12.44 -15.49 -0.20
CA GLN A 225 11.71 -16.56 0.47
C GLN A 225 10.42 -16.82 -0.30
N SER A 226 10.29 -18.00 -0.90
CA SER A 226 9.06 -18.45 -1.56
C SER A 226 8.01 -18.84 -0.53
N LEU A 227 6.78 -18.33 -0.69
CA LEU A 227 5.63 -18.67 0.15
C LEU A 227 4.77 -19.76 -0.47
N THR A 228 4.85 -19.94 -1.79
CA THR A 228 4.10 -20.98 -2.56
C THR A 228 5.05 -21.77 -3.45
N SER A 229 4.56 -22.89 -4.00
CA SER A 229 5.37 -23.82 -4.79
C SER A 229 5.49 -23.46 -6.28
N GLY A 230 4.67 -22.49 -6.77
CA GLY A 230 4.59 -22.15 -8.19
C GLY A 230 3.68 -23.08 -9.03
N ASN A 231 2.95 -24.00 -8.40
CA ASN A 231 1.91 -24.79 -9.08
C ASN A 231 0.63 -23.99 -9.34
N THR A 232 0.48 -22.89 -8.65
CA THR A 232 -0.64 -21.94 -8.71
C THR A 232 -0.14 -20.60 -9.22
N VAL A 233 -1.05 -19.64 -9.44
CA VAL A 233 -0.70 -18.23 -9.61
C VAL A 233 -0.87 -17.56 -8.26
N ALA A 234 0.22 -17.15 -7.65
CA ALA A 234 0.19 -16.50 -6.33
C ALA A 234 1.09 -15.26 -6.29
N LYS A 235 0.68 -14.26 -5.52
CA LYS A 235 1.40 -12.99 -5.34
C LYS A 235 1.20 -12.44 -3.92
N VAL A 236 2.18 -11.69 -3.43
CA VAL A 236 2.09 -10.85 -2.23
C VAL A 236 1.81 -9.43 -2.67
N ASN A 237 0.73 -8.83 -2.20
CA ASN A 237 0.34 -7.45 -2.58
C ASN A 237 0.55 -6.44 -1.44
N ALA A 238 0.59 -6.90 -0.19
CA ALA A 238 0.85 -6.04 0.96
C ALA A 238 1.69 -6.77 2.00
N ILE A 239 2.54 -6.02 2.72
CA ILE A 239 3.46 -6.57 3.72
C ILE A 239 3.67 -5.55 4.85
N CYS A 240 3.74 -6.04 6.08
CA CYS A 240 4.17 -5.26 7.23
C CYS A 240 4.78 -6.15 8.30
N VAL A 241 5.41 -5.54 9.32
CA VAL A 241 5.92 -6.23 10.51
C VAL A 241 5.29 -5.61 11.74
N ASP A 242 4.74 -6.46 12.61
CA ASP A 242 4.18 -6.05 13.88
C ASP A 242 4.56 -7.04 14.98
N GLY A 243 5.02 -6.56 16.14
CA GLY A 243 5.46 -7.40 17.23
C GLY A 243 6.58 -8.38 16.86
N GLY A 244 7.41 -8.06 15.85
CA GLY A 244 8.49 -8.92 15.34
C GLY A 244 8.03 -10.05 14.42
N LYS A 245 6.74 -10.12 14.06
CA LYS A 245 6.17 -11.04 13.09
C LYS A 245 5.99 -10.38 11.74
N VAL A 246 6.29 -11.10 10.67
CA VAL A 246 6.07 -10.67 9.29
C VAL A 246 4.66 -11.08 8.85
N TYR A 247 3.86 -10.12 8.48
CA TYR A 247 2.54 -10.31 7.91
C TYR A 247 2.59 -9.96 6.43
N ALA A 248 2.20 -10.88 5.57
CA ALA A 248 2.08 -10.66 4.14
C ALA A 248 0.67 -11.06 3.70
N ALA A 249 0.01 -10.20 2.94
CA ALA A 249 -1.30 -10.48 2.41
C ALA A 249 -1.28 -10.46 0.88
N GLY A 250 -2.03 -11.34 0.28
CA GLY A 250 -2.06 -11.46 -1.17
C GLY A 250 -3.10 -12.45 -1.65
N SER A 251 -2.90 -13.00 -2.82
CA SER A 251 -3.91 -13.85 -3.45
C SER A 251 -3.27 -15.01 -4.19
N GLU A 252 -3.99 -16.12 -4.20
CA GLU A 252 -3.61 -17.36 -4.88
C GLU A 252 -4.80 -17.93 -5.67
N LYS A 253 -4.55 -18.50 -6.84
CA LYS A 253 -5.55 -19.27 -7.60
C LYS A 253 -4.92 -20.45 -8.32
N GLU A 254 -5.66 -21.54 -8.43
CA GLU A 254 -5.34 -22.63 -9.33
C GLU A 254 -5.58 -22.21 -10.79
N SER A 255 -4.96 -22.91 -11.75
CA SER A 255 -5.16 -22.65 -13.17
C SER A 255 -6.65 -22.79 -13.54
N GLY A 256 -7.23 -21.73 -14.12
CA GLY A 256 -8.66 -21.64 -14.42
C GLY A 256 -9.57 -21.48 -13.21
N GLY A 257 -9.02 -21.41 -11.98
CA GLY A 257 -9.74 -21.19 -10.75
C GLY A 257 -10.03 -19.71 -10.46
N ARG A 258 -10.70 -19.46 -9.33
CA ARG A 258 -10.96 -18.13 -8.80
C ARG A 258 -9.87 -17.74 -7.81
N TRP A 259 -9.65 -16.46 -7.64
CA TRP A 259 -8.75 -15.94 -6.61
C TRP A 259 -9.24 -16.28 -5.21
N LYS A 260 -8.32 -16.66 -4.33
CA LYS A 260 -8.50 -16.80 -2.88
C LYS A 260 -7.54 -15.86 -2.19
N GLY A 261 -8.05 -15.03 -1.27
CA GLY A 261 -7.21 -14.20 -0.41
C GLY A 261 -6.44 -15.07 0.58
N VAL A 262 -5.17 -14.76 0.79
CA VAL A 262 -4.28 -15.47 1.72
C VAL A 262 -3.54 -14.45 2.60
N LEU A 263 -3.49 -14.72 3.89
CA LEU A 263 -2.63 -14.04 4.85
C LEU A 263 -1.51 -15.00 5.28
N TRP A 264 -0.26 -14.64 5.05
CA TRP A 264 0.89 -15.37 5.57
C TRP A 264 1.43 -14.65 6.81
N ILE A 265 1.59 -15.40 7.91
CA ILE A 265 2.25 -14.93 9.14
C ILE A 265 3.53 -15.73 9.32
N ASP A 266 4.68 -15.05 9.32
CA ASP A 266 6.02 -15.67 9.32
C ASP A 266 6.17 -16.76 8.24
N GLY A 267 5.56 -16.54 7.06
CA GLY A 267 5.58 -17.45 5.92
C GLY A 267 4.57 -18.60 5.98
N VAL A 268 3.77 -18.69 7.04
CA VAL A 268 2.74 -19.72 7.21
C VAL A 268 1.38 -19.18 6.77
N ALA A 269 0.76 -19.79 5.77
CA ALA A 269 -0.54 -19.40 5.25
C ALA A 269 -1.65 -19.57 6.31
N GLN A 270 -2.50 -18.55 6.41
CA GLN A 270 -3.69 -18.49 7.26
C GLN A 270 -4.92 -18.22 6.39
N ASP A 271 -6.00 -18.90 6.66
CA ASP A 271 -7.30 -18.57 6.08
C ASP A 271 -7.94 -17.45 6.89
N PHE A 272 -8.21 -16.30 6.26
CA PHE A 272 -8.92 -15.19 6.89
C PHE A 272 -10.33 -14.98 6.29
N THR A 273 -10.64 -15.67 5.21
CA THR A 273 -11.94 -15.58 4.52
C THR A 273 -12.31 -16.91 3.87
N ASP A 274 -13.59 -17.27 3.96
CA ASP A 274 -14.18 -18.42 3.26
C ASP A 274 -14.64 -18.05 1.84
N TYR A 275 -14.58 -16.75 1.46
CA TYR A 275 -15.03 -16.27 0.17
C TYR A 275 -14.02 -16.58 -0.94
N VAL A 276 -14.52 -17.18 -2.03
CA VAL A 276 -13.78 -17.40 -3.27
C VAL A 276 -14.02 -16.23 -4.22
N GLY A 277 -12.99 -15.81 -4.94
CA GLY A 277 -13.03 -14.61 -5.78
C GLY A 277 -12.47 -13.39 -5.08
N THR A 278 -11.67 -13.60 -4.03
CA THR A 278 -11.04 -12.52 -3.26
C THR A 278 -9.64 -12.23 -3.77
N GLU A 279 -9.39 -10.98 -4.17
CA GLU A 279 -8.07 -10.46 -4.53
C GLU A 279 -7.68 -9.37 -3.53
N VAL A 280 -6.66 -9.64 -2.71
CA VAL A 280 -6.17 -8.71 -1.67
C VAL A 280 -5.37 -7.58 -2.31
N THR A 281 -5.53 -6.35 -1.80
CA THR A 281 -4.82 -5.16 -2.27
C THR A 281 -4.20 -4.34 -1.13
N GLY A 282 -4.66 -4.50 0.11
CA GLY A 282 -4.16 -3.74 1.26
C GLY A 282 -4.07 -4.56 2.55
N LEU A 283 -3.13 -4.20 3.42
CA LEU A 283 -2.94 -4.77 4.75
C LEU A 283 -2.47 -3.70 5.73
N TYR A 284 -3.12 -3.64 6.87
CA TYR A 284 -2.66 -2.92 8.05
C TYR A 284 -2.68 -3.87 9.24
N VAL A 285 -1.64 -3.86 10.07
CA VAL A 285 -1.57 -4.65 11.31
C VAL A 285 -1.08 -3.77 12.45
N LYS A 286 -1.71 -3.91 13.60
CA LYS A 286 -1.30 -3.26 14.83
C LYS A 286 -1.69 -4.12 16.02
N ASP A 287 -0.73 -4.35 16.94
CA ASP A 287 -0.91 -5.15 18.15
C ASP A 287 -1.44 -6.58 17.86
N GLY A 288 -1.08 -7.14 16.68
CA GLY A 288 -1.52 -8.45 16.20
C GLY A 288 -2.91 -8.47 15.56
N GLU A 289 -3.68 -7.39 15.63
CA GLU A 289 -4.96 -7.25 14.94
C GLU A 289 -4.74 -6.72 13.51
N TYR A 290 -5.50 -7.25 12.54
CA TYR A 290 -5.34 -6.86 11.14
C TYR A 290 -6.58 -6.22 10.54
N VAL A 291 -6.35 -5.37 9.56
CA VAL A 291 -7.33 -4.90 8.58
C VAL A 291 -6.78 -5.27 7.21
N ILE A 292 -7.49 -6.13 6.49
CA ILE A 292 -7.16 -6.53 5.12
C ILE A 292 -8.18 -5.87 4.19
N GLU A 293 -7.71 -5.24 3.14
CA GLU A 293 -8.55 -4.71 2.07
C GLU A 293 -8.35 -5.54 0.80
N GLY A 294 -9.42 -5.70 0.03
CA GLY A 294 -9.35 -6.41 -1.25
C GLY A 294 -10.69 -6.42 -1.96
N ASN A 295 -10.69 -7.08 -3.10
CA ASN A 295 -11.82 -7.14 -4.00
C ASN A 295 -12.46 -8.52 -3.94
N MET A 296 -13.78 -8.57 -3.79
CA MET A 296 -14.53 -9.80 -3.79
C MET A 296 -15.52 -9.81 -4.96
N THR A 297 -15.61 -10.94 -5.66
CA THR A 297 -16.64 -11.19 -6.66
C THR A 297 -17.75 -12.00 -6.01
N GLU A 298 -18.90 -11.37 -5.73
CA GLU A 298 -20.03 -12.00 -5.01
C GLU A 298 -20.71 -13.11 -5.82
N THR A 299 -20.76 -12.96 -7.13
CA THR A 299 -21.32 -13.96 -8.05
C THR A 299 -20.23 -14.51 -8.99
N ASN A 300 -20.60 -15.36 -9.94
CA ASN A 300 -19.68 -15.82 -10.98
C ASN A 300 -19.47 -14.80 -12.11
N SER A 301 -20.00 -13.61 -11.96
CA SER A 301 -19.88 -12.53 -12.95
C SER A 301 -18.72 -11.59 -12.55
N ALA A 302 -17.81 -11.31 -13.49
CA ALA A 302 -16.82 -10.27 -13.31
C ALA A 302 -17.41 -8.86 -13.14
N LYS A 303 -18.75 -8.74 -13.31
CA LYS A 303 -19.49 -7.48 -13.13
C LYS A 303 -19.92 -7.22 -11.68
N ASP A 304 -19.67 -8.15 -10.77
CA ASP A 304 -20.07 -8.05 -9.36
C ASP A 304 -18.87 -7.92 -8.43
N ILE A 305 -17.81 -7.28 -8.90
CA ILE A 305 -16.61 -7.04 -8.10
C ILE A 305 -16.83 -5.81 -7.22
N CYS A 306 -16.54 -5.95 -5.91
CA CYS A 306 -16.70 -4.89 -4.91
C CYS A 306 -15.54 -4.89 -3.93
N PRO A 307 -15.14 -3.73 -3.39
CA PRO A 307 -14.17 -3.64 -2.32
C PRO A 307 -14.75 -4.08 -0.97
N TYR A 308 -13.97 -4.86 -0.25
CA TYR A 308 -14.25 -5.39 1.08
C TYR A 308 -13.11 -5.12 2.05
N ILE A 309 -13.46 -5.07 3.33
CA ILE A 309 -12.53 -5.06 4.46
C ILE A 309 -12.78 -6.31 5.30
N TRP A 310 -11.71 -7.01 5.66
CA TRP A 310 -11.72 -8.14 6.60
C TRP A 310 -10.95 -7.76 7.85
N THR A 311 -11.55 -8.04 9.00
CA THR A 311 -10.96 -7.90 10.33
C THR A 311 -11.24 -9.16 11.15
N SER A 312 -10.71 -9.25 12.37
CA SER A 312 -11.08 -10.30 13.33
C SER A 312 -12.60 -10.35 13.64
N ALA A 313 -13.33 -9.26 13.40
CA ALA A 313 -14.79 -9.18 13.57
C ALA A 313 -15.59 -9.69 12.34
N GLY A 314 -14.92 -9.95 11.22
CA GLY A 314 -15.53 -10.46 9.98
C GLY A 314 -15.34 -9.54 8.78
N ALA A 315 -16.09 -9.83 7.71
CA ALA A 315 -16.06 -9.10 6.44
C ALA A 315 -17.08 -7.97 6.41
N GLN A 316 -16.68 -6.83 5.87
CA GLN A 316 -17.55 -5.67 5.65
C GLN A 316 -17.36 -5.15 4.22
N LYS A 317 -18.47 -4.98 3.49
CA LYS A 317 -18.48 -4.34 2.17
C LYS A 317 -18.20 -2.83 2.32
N VAL A 318 -17.32 -2.29 1.49
CA VAL A 318 -16.93 -0.87 1.54
C VAL A 318 -17.93 0.00 0.81
N ALA A 319 -18.41 -0.46 -0.36
CA ALA A 319 -19.34 0.27 -1.21
C ALA A 319 -20.38 -0.67 -1.82
N GLU A 320 -21.58 -0.13 -2.08
CA GLU A 320 -22.69 -0.89 -2.71
C GLU A 320 -22.59 -0.92 -4.25
N THR A 321 -21.66 -0.14 -4.86
CA THR A 321 -21.45 -0.11 -6.30
C THR A 321 -20.82 -1.40 -6.78
N THR A 322 -21.30 -1.93 -7.89
CA THR A 322 -20.71 -3.04 -8.63
C THR A 322 -19.70 -2.53 -9.66
N LEU A 323 -18.75 -3.36 -10.08
CA LEU A 323 -17.62 -3.00 -10.95
C LEU A 323 -16.62 -2.02 -10.32
N CYS A 324 -16.61 -1.90 -9.01
CA CYS A 324 -15.65 -1.09 -8.28
C CYS A 324 -14.57 -1.95 -7.63
N GLN A 325 -13.33 -1.57 -7.82
CA GLN A 325 -12.17 -2.26 -7.26
C GLN A 325 -11.45 -1.36 -6.26
N GLY A 326 -11.24 -1.85 -5.05
CA GLY A 326 -10.34 -1.24 -4.09
C GLY A 326 -8.88 -1.44 -4.53
N VAL A 327 -8.05 -0.44 -4.33
CA VAL A 327 -6.65 -0.43 -4.78
C VAL A 327 -5.69 0.01 -3.69
N GLY A 328 -6.19 0.38 -2.51
CA GLY A 328 -5.33 0.79 -1.42
C GLY A 328 -6.05 1.07 -0.13
N LEU A 329 -5.36 0.83 0.98
CA LEU A 329 -5.83 0.94 2.36
C LEU A 329 -4.93 1.87 3.16
N ALA A 330 -5.54 2.76 3.95
CA ALA A 330 -4.86 3.48 5.03
C ALA A 330 -5.71 3.47 6.30
N VAL A 331 -5.05 3.43 7.45
CA VAL A 331 -5.71 3.45 8.77
C VAL A 331 -5.11 4.56 9.62
N ALA A 332 -5.97 5.42 10.17
CA ALA A 332 -5.58 6.49 11.07
C ALA A 332 -6.46 6.48 12.32
N GLY A 333 -5.92 6.01 13.43
CA GLY A 333 -6.72 5.78 14.64
C GLY A 333 -7.81 4.75 14.40
N ASN A 334 -9.08 5.18 14.47
CA ASN A 334 -10.26 4.33 14.20
C ASN A 334 -10.81 4.54 12.77
N ASP A 335 -10.23 5.44 11.99
CA ASP A 335 -10.69 5.72 10.65
C ASP A 335 -9.97 4.82 9.64
N ILE A 336 -10.75 4.19 8.76
CA ILE A 336 -10.27 3.33 7.67
C ILE A 336 -10.58 4.04 6.36
N TYR A 337 -9.57 4.24 5.54
CA TYR A 337 -9.66 4.84 4.22
C TYR A 337 -9.38 3.79 3.16
N VAL A 338 -10.22 3.72 2.14
CA VAL A 338 -10.06 2.84 0.98
C VAL A 338 -10.10 3.68 -0.28
N ALA A 339 -9.10 3.53 -1.11
CA ALA A 339 -9.08 4.06 -2.48
C ALA A 339 -9.60 2.99 -3.44
N GLY A 340 -10.32 3.39 -4.49
CA GLY A 340 -10.82 2.44 -5.48
C GLY A 340 -11.16 3.08 -6.81
N ASN A 341 -11.38 2.23 -7.83
CA ASN A 341 -11.73 2.64 -9.18
C ASN A 341 -12.92 1.84 -9.70
N GLU A 342 -13.76 2.50 -10.48
CA GLU A 342 -14.88 1.90 -11.22
C GLU A 342 -14.69 2.13 -12.71
N VAL A 343 -14.98 1.12 -13.53
CA VAL A 343 -15.17 1.30 -14.96
C VAL A 343 -16.64 1.66 -15.21
N ALA A 344 -16.94 2.95 -15.27
CA ALA A 344 -18.31 3.47 -15.41
C ALA A 344 -18.88 3.31 -16.82
N GLY A 345 -18.05 2.94 -17.80
CA GLY A 345 -18.47 2.75 -19.19
C GLY A 345 -17.28 2.75 -20.14
N TYR A 346 -17.59 2.99 -21.42
CA TYR A 346 -16.60 3.12 -22.48
C TYR A 346 -16.93 4.34 -23.31
N ASP A 347 -15.91 5.05 -23.80
CA ASP A 347 -16.07 6.16 -24.73
C ASP A 347 -16.44 5.67 -26.16
N SER A 348 -16.55 6.59 -27.12
CA SER A 348 -16.86 6.28 -28.52
C SER A 348 -15.76 5.49 -29.24
N GLU A 349 -14.54 5.44 -28.67
CA GLU A 349 -13.37 4.71 -29.17
C GLU A 349 -13.14 3.39 -28.42
N TYR A 350 -14.08 3.01 -27.52
CA TYR A 350 -14.01 1.83 -26.65
C TYR A 350 -12.93 1.89 -25.58
N ASN A 351 -12.43 3.10 -25.21
CA ASN A 351 -11.58 3.25 -24.05
C ASN A 351 -12.43 3.24 -22.76
N PRO A 352 -11.95 2.60 -21.68
CA PRO A 352 -12.69 2.57 -20.41
C PRO A 352 -12.77 3.97 -19.80
N ILE A 353 -13.95 4.35 -19.36
CA ILE A 353 -14.19 5.54 -18.56
C ILE A 353 -13.97 5.15 -17.09
N ASN A 354 -12.87 5.60 -16.52
CA ASN A 354 -12.51 5.30 -15.14
C ASN A 354 -12.98 6.43 -14.22
N ILE A 355 -13.60 6.06 -13.10
CA ILE A 355 -13.97 6.95 -12.01
C ILE A 355 -13.31 6.43 -10.73
N ALA A 356 -12.60 7.30 -10.04
CA ALA A 356 -11.96 6.95 -8.79
C ALA A 356 -12.83 7.35 -7.60
N TYR A 357 -12.68 6.61 -6.52
CA TYR A 357 -13.38 6.78 -5.26
C TYR A 357 -12.42 6.75 -4.07
N LEU A 358 -12.68 7.56 -3.09
CA LEU A 358 -12.09 7.49 -1.77
C LEU A 358 -13.21 7.31 -0.75
N TRP A 359 -13.16 6.27 0.06
CA TRP A 359 -14.11 6.06 1.16
C TRP A 359 -13.41 6.21 2.50
N LYS A 360 -14.11 6.85 3.44
CA LYS A 360 -13.78 6.89 4.86
C LYS A 360 -14.84 6.13 5.64
N ASN A 361 -14.48 5.00 6.27
CA ASN A 361 -15.43 4.16 7.00
C ASN A 361 -16.67 3.78 6.17
N GLY A 362 -16.48 3.50 4.88
CA GLY A 362 -17.57 3.20 3.94
C GLY A 362 -18.36 4.41 3.42
N VAL A 363 -18.01 5.63 3.80
CA VAL A 363 -18.63 6.86 3.32
C VAL A 363 -17.74 7.52 2.27
N GLU A 364 -18.28 7.72 1.06
CA GLU A 364 -17.60 8.36 -0.04
C GLU A 364 -17.16 9.79 0.32
N GLN A 365 -15.93 10.13 -0.05
CA GLN A 365 -15.33 11.44 0.09
C GLN A 365 -15.25 12.11 -1.27
N GLU A 366 -15.54 13.39 -1.34
CA GLU A 366 -15.46 14.15 -2.59
C GLU A 366 -14.00 14.31 -3.04
N LEU A 367 -13.73 14.03 -4.31
CA LEU A 367 -12.44 14.27 -4.98
C LEU A 367 -12.61 15.38 -6.01
N GLU A 368 -11.79 16.41 -5.92
CA GLU A 368 -11.71 17.47 -6.93
C GLU A 368 -11.04 16.93 -8.19
N VAL A 369 -11.71 16.96 -9.31
CA VAL A 369 -11.21 16.50 -10.61
C VAL A 369 -11.55 17.50 -11.70
N GLU A 370 -10.64 17.70 -12.64
CA GLU A 370 -10.89 18.52 -13.82
C GLU A 370 -11.63 17.71 -14.90
N TYR A 371 -11.27 16.45 -15.01
CA TYR A 371 -11.87 15.49 -15.95
C TYR A 371 -12.58 14.37 -15.20
N LYS A 372 -13.91 14.46 -15.14
CA LYS A 372 -14.73 13.49 -14.35
C LYS A 372 -14.75 12.06 -14.90
N ASN A 373 -14.19 11.81 -16.07
CA ASN A 373 -14.39 10.54 -16.77
C ASN A 373 -13.07 9.81 -17.10
N ASP A 374 -11.94 10.28 -16.58
CA ASP A 374 -10.68 9.58 -16.84
C ASP A 374 -9.62 9.94 -15.79
N PHE A 375 -9.82 9.42 -14.56
CA PHE A 375 -8.85 9.48 -13.47
C PHE A 375 -8.90 8.20 -12.65
N SER A 376 -7.78 7.80 -12.12
CA SER A 376 -7.64 6.56 -11.35
C SER A 376 -6.79 6.79 -10.12
N LEU A 377 -7.13 6.12 -9.02
CA LEU A 377 -6.30 6.00 -7.83
C LEU A 377 -5.48 4.71 -7.86
N TRP A 378 -4.31 4.73 -7.22
CA TRP A 378 -3.44 3.57 -7.03
C TRP A 378 -3.08 3.33 -5.58
N GLY A 379 -3.41 4.29 -4.70
CA GLY A 379 -3.19 4.14 -3.27
C GLY A 379 -3.76 5.29 -2.45
N VAL A 380 -3.72 5.11 -1.14
CA VAL A 380 -4.08 6.11 -0.13
C VAL A 380 -3.16 5.99 1.07
N ILE A 381 -2.76 7.12 1.63
CA ILE A 381 -2.00 7.20 2.88
C ILE A 381 -2.57 8.26 3.81
N CYS A 382 -2.28 8.11 5.09
CA CYS A 382 -2.55 9.13 6.11
C CYS A 382 -1.23 9.70 6.65
N ALA A 383 -1.12 11.00 6.70
CA ALA A 383 -0.04 11.72 7.36
C ALA A 383 -0.56 12.42 8.62
N TYR A 384 0.30 12.55 9.63
CA TYR A 384 -0.02 13.27 10.85
C TYR A 384 0.78 14.57 10.88
N VAL A 385 0.08 15.71 10.80
CA VAL A 385 0.68 17.04 10.83
C VAL A 385 0.39 17.75 12.15
N GLU A 386 1.34 18.55 12.64
CA GLU A 386 1.14 19.33 13.85
C GLU A 386 0.09 20.42 13.62
N LYS A 387 -0.82 20.61 14.59
CA LYS A 387 -1.76 21.72 14.57
C LYS A 387 -0.99 23.03 14.70
N LYS A 388 -1.13 23.89 13.71
CA LYS A 388 -0.59 25.25 13.75
C LYS A 388 -1.44 26.17 14.62
#